data_7be7af8dd5acdb9136740f2293955ed4
#
_entry.id   7be7af8dd5acdb9136740f2293955ed4
#
_cell.length_a   1.000
_cell.length_b   1.000
_cell.length_c   1.000
_cell.angle_alpha   90.00
_cell.angle_beta   90.00
_cell.angle_gamma   90.00
#
_symmetry.space_group_name_H-M   'P 1'
#
loop_
_entity.id
_entity.type
_entity.pdbx_description
1 polymer ?
#
loop_
_entity_poly.entity_id
_entity_poly.type
_entity_poly.pdbx_seq_one_letter_code
_entity_poly.pdbx_strand_id
1 'polypeptide(L)' 'SNDAITIIKLKDIYEHFEAAADACEEVANVLSAILIRHT' A
#
# COMPACT_ATOMS: atom_id res chain seq x y z
N SER A 1 -2.98 24.26 -13.93
CA SER A 1 -4.44 24.25 -13.87
C SER A 1 -4.94 22.85 -13.48
N ASN A 2 -6.01 22.83 -12.73
CA ASN A 2 -6.60 21.59 -12.24
C ASN A 2 -7.59 21.05 -13.27
N ASP A 3 -7.09 20.29 -14.23
CA ASP A 3 -7.97 19.65 -15.17
C ASP A 3 -8.34 18.23 -14.70
N ALA A 4 -9.35 17.66 -15.33
CA ALA A 4 -9.86 16.33 -14.95
C ALA A 4 -8.80 15.26 -15.15
N ILE A 5 -7.95 15.39 -16.16
CA ILE A 5 -6.90 14.40 -16.44
C ILE A 5 -5.88 14.38 -15.33
N THR A 6 -5.46 15.52 -14.83
CA THR A 6 -4.51 15.62 -13.73
C THR A 6 -5.08 14.96 -12.47
N ILE A 7 -6.34 15.23 -12.17
CA ILE A 7 -7.00 14.66 -11.00
C ILE A 7 -7.08 13.13 -11.11
N ILE A 8 -7.43 12.61 -12.28
CA ILE A 8 -7.50 11.17 -12.51
C ILE A 8 -6.13 10.53 -12.33
N LYS A 9 -5.08 11.16 -12.85
CA LYS A 9 -3.71 10.64 -12.70
C LYS A 9 -3.27 10.61 -11.25
N LEU A 10 -3.55 11.66 -10.50
CA LEU A 10 -3.21 11.73 -9.07
C LEU A 10 -3.95 10.67 -8.27
N LYS A 11 -5.22 10.48 -8.57
CA LYS A 11 -6.00 9.42 -7.94
C LYS A 11 -5.42 8.05 -8.21
N ASP A 12 -5.01 7.80 -9.45
CA ASP A 12 -4.43 6.53 -9.86
C ASP A 12 -3.12 6.25 -9.11
N ILE A 13 -2.26 7.26 -9.00
CA ILE A 13 -1.01 7.16 -8.25
C ILE A 13 -1.29 6.86 -6.79
N TYR A 14 -2.25 7.54 -6.20
CA TYR A 14 -2.63 7.33 -4.82
C TYR A 14 -3.12 5.89 -4.58
N GLU A 15 -3.95 5.38 -5.48
CA GLU A 15 -4.47 4.02 -5.36
C GLU A 15 -3.36 2.99 -5.45
N HIS A 16 -2.38 3.19 -6.33
CA HIS A 16 -1.23 2.31 -6.43
C HIS A 16 -0.38 2.36 -5.17
N PHE A 17 -0.18 3.54 -4.62
CA PHE A 17 0.57 3.72 -3.38
C PHE A 17 -0.13 3.02 -2.23
N GLU A 18 -1.44 3.19 -2.13
CA GLU A 18 -2.25 2.56 -1.08
C GLU A 18 -2.17 1.03 -1.16
N ALA A 19 -2.25 0.47 -2.37
CA ALA A 19 -2.15 -0.96 -2.57
C ALA A 19 -0.77 -1.48 -2.14
N ALA A 20 0.28 -0.74 -2.46
CA ALA A 20 1.64 -1.12 -2.05
C ALA A 20 1.81 -1.06 -0.53
N ALA A 21 1.24 -0.05 0.11
CA ALA A 21 1.27 0.08 1.56
C ALA A 21 0.54 -1.08 2.24
N ASP A 22 -0.61 -1.46 1.71
CA ASP A 22 -1.37 -2.61 2.23
C ASP A 22 -0.58 -3.91 2.09
N ALA A 23 0.07 -4.11 0.97
CA ALA A 23 0.90 -5.29 0.75
C ALA A 23 2.07 -5.36 1.73
N CYS A 24 2.72 -4.22 1.99
CA CYS A 24 3.80 -4.14 2.97
C CYS A 24 3.31 -4.48 4.38
N GLU A 25 2.14 -3.99 4.75
CA GLU A 25 1.54 -4.29 6.05
C GLU A 25 1.25 -5.77 6.19
N GLU A 26 0.72 -6.40 5.15
CA GLU A 26 0.43 -7.82 5.15
C GLU A 26 1.70 -8.65 5.34
N VAL A 27 2.76 -8.30 4.63
CA VAL A 27 4.07 -8.98 4.79
C VAL A 27 4.58 -8.81 6.21
N ALA A 28 4.50 -7.62 6.76
CA ALA A 28 4.93 -7.36 8.13
C ALA A 28 4.16 -8.21 9.13
N ASN A 29 2.85 -8.37 8.93
CA ASN A 29 2.02 -9.19 9.80
C ASN A 29 2.40 -10.67 9.73
N VAL A 30 2.68 -11.17 8.52
CA VAL A 30 3.13 -12.54 8.33
C VAL A 30 4.47 -12.79 9.01
N LEU A 31 5.42 -11.88 8.83
CA LEU A 31 6.73 -11.98 9.48
C LEU A 31 6.61 -11.95 10.99
N SER A 32 5.77 -11.07 11.52
CA SER A 32 5.49 -10.99 12.96
C SER A 32 4.97 -12.33 13.49
N ALA A 33 4.02 -12.93 12.79
CA ALA A 33 3.46 -14.21 13.20
C ALA A 33 4.51 -15.32 13.20
N ILE A 34 5.39 -15.33 12.21
CA ILE A 34 6.48 -16.32 12.14
C ILE A 34 7.44 -16.13 13.31
N LEU A 35 7.84 -14.91 13.60
CA LEU A 35 8.75 -14.60 14.69
C LEU A 35 8.17 -15.02 16.04
N ILE A 36 6.91 -14.74 16.27
CA ILE A 36 6.24 -15.10 17.52
C ILE A 36 6.21 -16.62 17.70
N ARG A 37 5.97 -17.36 16.63
CA ARG A 37 5.92 -18.82 16.71
C ARG A 37 7.28 -19.43 17.04
N HIS A 38 8.35 -18.77 16.64
CA HIS A 38 9.71 -19.31 16.84
C HIS A 38 10.38 -18.83 18.12
N THR A 39 9.71 -17.92 18.82
CA THR A 39 10.18 -17.54 20.13
C THR A 39 9.48 -18.34 21.20
#